data_10e05ba8e6d50b8f255bef77adfe858e
#
_entry.id   10e05ba8e6d50b8f255bef77adfe858e
#
_cell.length_a   1.000
_cell.length_b   1.000
_cell.length_c   1.000
_cell.angle_alpha   90.00
_cell.angle_beta   90.00
_cell.angle_gamma   90.00
#
_symmetry.space_group_name_H-M   'P 1'
#
loop_
_entity.id
_entity.type
_entity.pdbx_description
1 polymer ?
#
loop_
_entity_poly.entity_id
_entity_poly.type
_entity_poly.pdbx_seq_one_letter_code
_entity_poly.pdbx_strand_id
1 'polypeptide(L)'
;MNKTTITNRNIRVLQFVLFYLFTFLPLNAQESANARQAKRIFTTAWNHIYGPEGAQFQYKINILGLYKEEGTSWNKGDKAKSVYKDTKMWNDGKTKYILREKKGVIEIHDPKVNKKDEKLQMFKFDSNSYNYSIAKEGDDFLVTLEAKPGVKVKMKKIEALLAPTTYYPKRLRIKVSIFWATITFANFKAGNIDDSIFNFPKEKYKDYKIIDER
;
A
#
# COMPACT_ATOMS: atom_id res chain seq x y z
N MET A 1 -56.10 7.24 -50.24
CA MET A 1 -55.04 6.32 -49.69
C MET A 1 -53.68 6.86 -50.17
N ASN A 2 -52.97 7.61 -49.36
CA ASN A 2 -51.65 8.12 -49.71
C ASN A 2 -50.59 7.10 -49.24
N LYS A 3 -49.92 6.44 -50.19
CA LYS A 3 -48.77 5.61 -49.94
C LYS A 3 -47.54 6.53 -49.80
N THR A 4 -47.03 6.68 -48.58
CA THR A 4 -45.78 7.37 -48.33
C THR A 4 -44.62 6.52 -48.80
N THR A 5 -44.01 6.89 -49.91
CA THR A 5 -42.82 6.20 -50.46
C THR A 5 -41.62 6.56 -49.63
N ILE A 6 -41.15 5.65 -48.77
CA ILE A 6 -39.92 5.80 -48.04
C ILE A 6 -38.76 5.66 -49.01
N THR A 7 -38.09 6.75 -49.34
CA THR A 7 -36.97 6.78 -50.29
C THR A 7 -35.70 6.18 -49.63
N ASN A 8 -34.92 5.45 -50.41
CA ASN A 8 -33.64 4.78 -50.00
C ASN A 8 -32.67 5.74 -49.28
N ARG A 9 -32.84 7.05 -49.47
CA ARG A 9 -32.07 8.09 -48.78
C ARG A 9 -32.38 8.18 -47.29
N ASN A 10 -33.65 8.00 -46.90
CA ASN A 10 -34.08 8.04 -45.50
C ASN A 10 -33.68 6.79 -44.73
N ILE A 11 -33.57 5.63 -45.41
CA ILE A 11 -33.08 4.37 -44.80
C ILE A 11 -31.58 4.47 -44.48
N ARG A 12 -30.79 5.07 -45.38
CA ARG A 12 -29.34 5.29 -45.13
C ARG A 12 -29.08 6.25 -43.98
N VAL A 13 -29.86 7.35 -43.88
CA VAL A 13 -29.78 8.30 -42.76
C VAL A 13 -30.15 7.60 -41.44
N LEU A 14 -31.21 6.78 -41.43
CA LEU A 14 -31.63 6.05 -40.24
C LEU A 14 -30.58 5.02 -39.81
N GLN A 15 -29.91 4.33 -40.74
CA GLN A 15 -28.83 3.40 -40.47
C GLN A 15 -27.60 4.13 -39.91
N PHE A 16 -27.26 5.32 -40.41
CA PHE A 16 -26.16 6.14 -39.87
C PHE A 16 -26.45 6.62 -38.44
N VAL A 17 -27.67 7.06 -38.16
CA VAL A 17 -28.10 7.51 -36.82
C VAL A 17 -28.10 6.36 -35.81
N LEU A 18 -28.57 5.18 -36.21
CA LEU A 18 -28.52 3.97 -35.38
C LEU A 18 -27.06 3.52 -35.10
N PHE A 19 -26.16 3.61 -36.08
CA PHE A 19 -24.74 3.27 -35.89
C PHE A 19 -24.06 4.27 -34.93
N TYR A 20 -24.38 5.58 -35.01
CA TYR A 20 -23.85 6.59 -34.07
C TYR A 20 -24.39 6.45 -32.64
N LEU A 21 -25.64 6.02 -32.47
CA LEU A 21 -26.21 5.77 -31.13
C LEU A 21 -25.56 4.58 -30.40
N PHE A 22 -25.10 3.58 -31.14
CA PHE A 22 -24.36 2.44 -30.53
C PHE A 22 -22.92 2.77 -30.15
N THR A 23 -22.31 3.81 -30.72
CA THR A 23 -20.92 4.21 -30.39
C THR A 23 -20.83 5.08 -29.13
N PHE A 24 -21.94 5.58 -28.60
CA PHE A 24 -22.00 6.41 -27.39
C PHE A 24 -22.54 5.68 -26.13
N LEU A 25 -22.67 4.37 -26.17
CA LEU A 25 -22.87 3.67 -24.91
C LEU A 25 -21.59 3.87 -24.09
N PRO A 26 -21.65 4.51 -22.89
CA PRO A 26 -20.49 4.53 -22.03
C PRO A 26 -20.18 3.07 -21.72
N LEU A 27 -19.07 2.59 -22.25
CA LEU A 27 -18.46 1.37 -21.78
C LEU A 27 -18.07 1.68 -20.33
N ASN A 28 -19.01 1.50 -19.42
CA ASN A 28 -18.67 1.31 -18.02
C ASN A 28 -17.83 0.06 -18.00
N ALA A 29 -16.51 0.24 -18.09
CA ALA A 29 -15.56 -0.85 -18.04
C ALA A 29 -15.72 -1.52 -16.68
N GLN A 30 -16.60 -2.52 -16.63
CA GLN A 30 -16.80 -3.32 -15.44
C GLN A 30 -15.44 -3.89 -15.07
N GLU A 31 -15.03 -3.65 -13.83
CA GLU A 31 -13.75 -4.13 -13.32
C GLU A 31 -13.62 -5.63 -13.61
N SER A 32 -12.55 -6.03 -14.26
CA SER A 32 -12.36 -7.44 -14.67
C SER A 32 -12.35 -8.39 -13.47
N ALA A 33 -12.71 -9.65 -13.67
CA ALA A 33 -12.64 -10.66 -12.61
C ALA A 33 -11.22 -10.76 -12.02
N ASN A 34 -10.20 -10.63 -12.87
CA ASN A 34 -8.79 -10.60 -12.46
C ASN A 34 -8.50 -9.39 -11.55
N ALA A 35 -8.95 -8.20 -11.90
CA ALA A 35 -8.74 -6.98 -11.10
C ALA A 35 -9.46 -7.06 -9.75
N ARG A 36 -10.70 -7.56 -9.72
CA ARG A 36 -11.44 -7.77 -8.46
C ARG A 36 -10.73 -8.78 -7.55
N GLN A 37 -10.24 -9.88 -8.10
CA GLN A 37 -9.48 -10.88 -7.36
C GLN A 37 -8.18 -10.27 -6.80
N ALA A 38 -7.43 -9.56 -7.62
CA ALA A 38 -6.19 -8.88 -7.24
C ALA A 38 -6.43 -7.89 -6.08
N LYS A 39 -7.46 -7.05 -6.20
CA LYS A 39 -7.84 -6.08 -5.16
C LYS A 39 -8.20 -6.77 -3.85
N ARG A 40 -9.01 -7.83 -3.90
CA ARG A 40 -9.38 -8.60 -2.72
C ARG A 40 -8.16 -9.20 -2.01
N ILE A 41 -7.29 -9.88 -2.75
CA ILE A 41 -6.09 -10.53 -2.19
C ILE A 41 -5.14 -9.50 -1.59
N PHE A 42 -4.89 -8.38 -2.30
CA PHE A 42 -4.05 -7.30 -1.80
C PHE A 42 -4.63 -6.67 -0.52
N THR A 43 -5.94 -6.41 -0.49
CA THR A 43 -6.61 -5.85 0.70
C THR A 43 -6.50 -6.80 1.89
N THR A 44 -6.62 -8.11 1.67
CA THR A 44 -6.43 -9.11 2.72
C THR A 44 -4.99 -9.07 3.26
N ALA A 45 -4.00 -9.06 2.38
CA ALA A 45 -2.59 -8.94 2.78
C ALA A 45 -2.29 -7.65 3.54
N TRP A 46 -2.88 -6.52 3.11
CA TRP A 46 -2.79 -5.24 3.80
C TRP A 46 -3.40 -5.29 5.21
N ASN A 47 -4.57 -5.91 5.33
CA ASN A 47 -5.25 -6.06 6.62
C ASN A 47 -4.51 -6.99 7.59
N HIS A 48 -3.72 -7.95 7.11
CA HIS A 48 -2.83 -8.71 7.98
C HIS A 48 -1.79 -7.81 8.66
N ILE A 49 -1.30 -6.78 7.97
CA ILE A 49 -0.27 -5.88 8.52
C ILE A 49 -0.89 -4.78 9.38
N TYR A 50 -1.94 -4.11 8.88
CA TYR A 50 -2.48 -2.88 9.46
C TYR A 50 -3.89 -3.03 10.03
N GLY A 51 -4.43 -4.24 10.02
CA GLY A 51 -5.74 -4.52 10.60
C GLY A 51 -5.72 -4.55 12.13
N PRO A 52 -6.90 -4.79 12.74
CA PRO A 52 -7.07 -4.75 14.20
C PRO A 52 -6.31 -5.86 14.94
N GLU A 53 -6.04 -6.98 14.29
CA GLU A 53 -5.28 -8.08 14.88
C GLU A 53 -3.76 -7.86 14.81
N GLY A 54 -3.31 -7.08 13.83
CA GLY A 54 -1.93 -6.72 13.62
C GLY A 54 -1.05 -7.86 13.11
N ALA A 55 0.23 -7.56 12.95
CA ALA A 55 1.26 -8.53 12.58
C ALA A 55 2.63 -8.19 13.13
N GLN A 56 3.45 -9.23 13.29
CA GLN A 56 4.88 -9.16 13.52
C GLN A 56 5.61 -9.77 12.32
N PHE A 57 6.69 -9.14 11.88
CA PHE A 57 7.54 -9.67 10.81
C PHE A 57 8.94 -9.08 10.85
N GLN A 58 9.87 -9.81 10.26
CA GLN A 58 11.18 -9.28 9.90
C GLN A 58 11.12 -8.72 8.47
N TYR A 59 11.88 -7.65 8.24
CA TYR A 59 11.95 -7.04 6.91
C TYR A 59 13.38 -6.72 6.51
N LYS A 60 13.62 -6.71 5.18
CA LYS A 60 14.83 -6.15 4.57
C LYS A 60 14.41 -5.19 3.48
N ILE A 61 14.87 -3.95 3.56
CA ILE A 61 14.66 -2.91 2.56
C ILE A 61 15.93 -2.79 1.73
N ASN A 62 15.77 -2.74 0.41
CA ASN A 62 16.85 -2.43 -0.53
C ASN A 62 16.36 -1.40 -1.54
N ILE A 63 17.03 -0.26 -1.60
CA ILE A 63 16.78 0.79 -2.59
C ILE A 63 18.02 0.90 -3.46
N LEU A 64 17.93 0.41 -4.71
CA LEU A 64 18.99 0.46 -5.73
C LEU A 64 20.34 -0.16 -5.30
N GLY A 65 20.36 -1.03 -4.28
CA GLY A 65 21.62 -1.54 -3.71
C GLY A 65 22.38 -0.54 -2.83
N LEU A 66 22.01 0.73 -2.85
CA LEU A 66 22.69 1.82 -2.14
C LEU A 66 22.21 2.00 -0.70
N TYR A 67 20.89 1.88 -0.47
CA TYR A 67 20.33 1.91 0.88
C TYR A 67 19.84 0.52 1.26
N LYS A 68 20.34 0.00 2.38
CA LYS A 68 19.94 -1.29 2.93
C LYS A 68 19.59 -1.12 4.40
N GLU A 69 18.45 -1.62 4.78
CA GLU A 69 18.00 -1.67 6.17
C GLU A 69 17.32 -3.01 6.44
N GLU A 70 17.53 -3.55 7.62
CA GLU A 70 16.82 -4.74 8.08
C GLU A 70 16.40 -4.56 9.53
N GLY A 71 15.28 -5.15 9.90
CA GLY A 71 14.74 -5.01 11.23
C GLY A 71 13.54 -5.91 11.49
N THR A 72 12.94 -5.71 12.65
CA THR A 72 11.67 -6.34 13.04
C THR A 72 10.63 -5.26 13.25
N SER A 73 9.42 -5.51 12.75
CA SER A 73 8.27 -4.60 12.91
C SER A 73 7.08 -5.32 13.52
N TRP A 74 6.33 -4.60 14.32
CA TRP A 74 5.02 -4.94 14.85
C TRP A 74 4.07 -3.82 14.46
N ASN A 75 2.94 -4.14 13.87
CA ASN A 75 1.96 -3.17 13.43
C ASN A 75 0.56 -3.62 13.85
N LYS A 76 -0.30 -2.68 14.24
CA LYS A 76 -1.70 -2.94 14.58
C LYS A 76 -2.49 -1.64 14.46
N GLY A 77 -3.35 -1.55 13.45
CA GLY A 77 -4.03 -0.29 13.14
C GLY A 77 -3.03 0.84 12.93
N ASP A 78 -3.20 1.92 13.69
CA ASP A 78 -2.35 3.11 13.67
C ASP A 78 -1.05 2.96 14.49
N LYS A 79 -0.94 1.85 15.24
CA LYS A 79 0.18 1.59 16.14
C LYS A 79 1.29 0.84 15.42
N ALA A 80 2.52 1.17 15.79
CA ALA A 80 3.68 0.49 15.25
C ALA A 80 4.83 0.46 16.25
N LYS A 81 5.61 -0.61 16.21
CA LYS A 81 6.92 -0.69 16.85
C LYS A 81 7.90 -1.23 15.83
N SER A 82 9.11 -0.68 15.79
CA SER A 82 10.17 -1.25 14.97
C SER A 82 11.51 -1.20 15.69
N VAL A 83 12.36 -2.17 15.35
CA VAL A 83 13.73 -2.28 15.85
C VAL A 83 14.63 -2.55 14.67
N TYR A 84 15.57 -1.65 14.40
CA TYR A 84 16.55 -1.78 13.32
C TYR A 84 17.88 -1.12 13.69
N LYS A 85 18.97 -1.85 13.54
CA LYS A 85 20.31 -1.39 13.98
C LYS A 85 20.28 -0.88 15.43
N ASP A 86 20.69 0.37 15.65
CA ASP A 86 20.73 1.10 16.91
C ASP A 86 19.52 2.03 17.12
N THR A 87 18.46 1.80 16.36
CA THR A 87 17.23 2.59 16.43
C THR A 87 16.05 1.73 16.85
N LYS A 88 15.26 2.24 17.80
CA LYS A 88 13.98 1.65 18.18
C LYS A 88 12.89 2.72 18.06
N MET A 89 11.77 2.36 17.51
CA MET A 89 10.63 3.26 17.36
C MET A 89 9.40 2.65 18.01
N TRP A 90 8.65 3.46 18.73
CA TRP A 90 7.32 3.15 19.25
C TRP A 90 6.35 4.23 18.76
N ASN A 91 5.20 3.82 18.30
CA ASN A 91 4.07 4.68 17.95
C ASN A 91 2.81 4.05 18.53
N ASP A 92 2.20 4.72 19.51
CA ASP A 92 0.97 4.26 20.17
C ASP A 92 -0.31 4.80 19.49
N GLY A 93 -0.17 5.46 18.32
CA GLY A 93 -1.24 6.13 17.59
C GLY A 93 -1.43 7.60 18.01
N LYS A 94 -0.83 8.06 19.10
CA LYS A 94 -0.91 9.44 19.62
C LYS A 94 0.45 10.12 19.65
N THR A 95 1.47 9.36 20.02
CA THR A 95 2.85 9.85 20.16
C THR A 95 3.81 8.84 19.55
N LYS A 96 4.80 9.35 18.84
CA LYS A 96 5.85 8.54 18.26
C LYS A 96 7.17 8.87 18.94
N TYR A 97 7.82 7.83 19.49
CA TYR A 97 9.13 7.89 20.12
C TYR A 97 10.16 7.20 19.23
N ILE A 98 11.28 7.87 18.96
CA ILE A 98 12.40 7.33 18.22
C ILE A 98 13.64 7.38 19.11
N LEU A 99 14.08 6.23 19.58
CA LEU A 99 15.29 6.07 20.35
C LEU A 99 16.48 5.87 19.41
N ARG A 100 17.51 6.68 19.55
CA ARG A 100 18.83 6.57 18.91
C ARG A 100 19.84 6.11 19.96
N GLU A 101 19.99 4.79 20.12
CA GLU A 101 20.78 4.23 21.22
C GLU A 101 22.23 4.76 21.26
N LYS A 102 22.94 4.74 20.14
CA LYS A 102 24.33 5.26 20.07
C LYS A 102 24.46 6.75 20.36
N LYS A 103 23.38 7.51 20.16
CA LYS A 103 23.39 8.96 20.43
C LYS A 103 22.89 9.31 21.82
N GLY A 104 22.32 8.36 22.56
CA GLY A 104 21.68 8.60 23.85
C GLY A 104 20.50 9.59 23.77
N VAL A 105 19.74 9.56 22.65
CA VAL A 105 18.69 10.55 22.37
C VAL A 105 17.36 9.85 22.10
N ILE A 106 16.29 10.44 22.63
CA ILE A 106 14.89 10.13 22.32
C ILE A 106 14.26 11.31 21.60
N GLU A 107 13.83 11.11 20.38
CA GLU A 107 13.04 12.09 19.60
C GLU A 107 11.56 11.80 19.81
N ILE A 108 10.75 12.83 20.14
CA ILE A 108 9.29 12.72 20.30
C ILE A 108 8.63 13.44 19.14
N HIS A 109 7.71 12.78 18.47
CA HIS A 109 7.02 13.31 17.29
C HIS A 109 5.50 13.11 17.41
N ASP A 110 4.73 13.98 16.75
CA ASP A 110 3.32 13.73 16.45
C ASP A 110 3.23 12.79 15.22
N PRO A 111 2.65 11.59 15.34
CA PRO A 111 2.54 10.68 14.21
C PRO A 111 1.67 11.21 13.07
N LYS A 112 0.83 12.24 13.31
CA LYS A 112 -0.07 12.83 12.31
C LYS A 112 0.52 14.03 11.57
N VAL A 113 1.46 14.76 12.17
CA VAL A 113 1.91 16.07 11.69
C VAL A 113 3.32 16.07 11.10
N ASN A 114 4.13 15.07 11.39
CA ASN A 114 5.56 15.15 11.11
C ASN A 114 5.89 15.12 9.60
N LYS A 115 6.27 16.29 9.06
CA LYS A 115 6.73 16.46 7.67
C LYS A 115 8.02 15.65 7.35
N LYS A 116 8.87 15.36 8.36
CA LYS A 116 10.07 14.52 8.17
C LYS A 116 9.74 13.05 7.89
N ASP A 117 8.55 12.61 8.28
CA ASP A 117 8.03 11.29 7.97
C ASP A 117 7.38 11.18 6.58
N GLU A 118 7.66 12.11 5.66
CA GLU A 118 7.24 11.98 4.26
C GLU A 118 7.60 10.62 3.64
N LYS A 119 8.66 9.98 4.14
CA LYS A 119 9.01 8.60 3.76
C LYS A 119 7.94 7.59 4.16
N LEU A 120 7.31 7.73 5.34
CA LEU A 120 6.21 6.87 5.77
C LEU A 120 4.86 7.30 5.16
N GLN A 121 4.67 8.60 4.91
CA GLN A 121 3.50 9.07 4.15
C GLN A 121 3.54 8.64 2.67
N MET A 122 4.70 8.20 2.15
CA MET A 122 4.76 7.55 0.83
C MET A 122 3.90 6.28 0.78
N PHE A 123 3.62 5.67 1.93
CA PHE A 123 2.78 4.48 2.04
C PHE A 123 1.29 4.78 2.33
N LYS A 124 0.87 6.05 2.38
CA LYS A 124 -0.55 6.38 2.33
C LYS A 124 -1.10 5.92 0.98
N PHE A 125 -1.82 4.84 1.05
CA PHE A 125 -2.30 4.10 -0.10
C PHE A 125 -3.80 4.40 -0.28
N ASP A 126 -4.15 5.01 -1.40
CA ASP A 126 -5.54 5.10 -1.84
C ASP A 126 -5.81 4.03 -2.88
N SER A 127 -6.56 3.01 -2.49
CA SER A 127 -6.90 1.86 -3.33
C SER A 127 -7.59 2.23 -4.64
N ASN A 128 -8.26 3.37 -4.70
CA ASN A 128 -9.01 3.81 -5.88
C ASN A 128 -8.11 4.47 -6.94
N SER A 129 -6.89 4.84 -6.55
CA SER A 129 -5.91 5.47 -7.45
C SER A 129 -5.20 4.48 -8.38
N TYR A 130 -5.47 3.18 -8.26
CA TYR A 130 -4.74 2.13 -8.98
C TYR A 130 -5.65 1.22 -9.78
N ASN A 131 -5.11 0.72 -10.89
CA ASN A 131 -5.57 -0.48 -11.57
C ASN A 131 -4.89 -1.70 -10.97
N TYR A 132 -5.64 -2.78 -10.81
CA TYR A 132 -5.16 -4.01 -10.20
C TYR A 132 -5.05 -5.11 -11.23
N SER A 133 -4.05 -5.96 -11.09
CA SER A 133 -3.94 -7.23 -11.81
C SER A 133 -3.26 -8.28 -10.96
N ILE A 134 -3.52 -9.55 -11.26
CA ILE A 134 -2.92 -10.69 -10.58
C ILE A 134 -2.40 -11.70 -11.59
N ALA A 135 -1.24 -12.24 -11.31
CA ALA A 135 -0.61 -13.34 -12.04
C ALA A 135 -0.03 -14.35 -11.02
N LYS A 136 0.52 -15.45 -11.54
CA LYS A 136 1.34 -16.39 -10.76
C LYS A 136 2.82 -16.09 -10.98
N GLU A 137 3.60 -16.17 -9.89
CA GLU A 137 5.07 -16.22 -9.92
C GLU A 137 5.49 -17.46 -9.12
N GLY A 138 5.75 -18.55 -9.81
CA GLY A 138 5.81 -19.89 -9.20
C GLY A 138 4.45 -20.26 -8.60
N ASP A 139 4.44 -20.69 -7.35
CA ASP A 139 3.21 -21.01 -6.62
C ASP A 139 2.53 -19.77 -6.03
N ASP A 140 3.24 -18.66 -5.93
CA ASP A 140 2.77 -17.45 -5.26
C ASP A 140 1.90 -16.57 -6.17
N PHE A 141 1.13 -15.68 -5.56
CA PHE A 141 0.40 -14.63 -6.27
C PHE A 141 1.28 -13.38 -6.40
N LEU A 142 1.48 -12.93 -7.64
CA LEU A 142 2.02 -11.61 -7.93
C LEU A 142 0.85 -10.64 -8.21
N VAL A 143 0.54 -9.80 -7.22
CA VAL A 143 -0.43 -8.73 -7.37
C VAL A 143 0.28 -7.46 -7.78
N THR A 144 -0.16 -6.88 -8.90
CA THR A 144 0.38 -5.64 -9.43
C THR A 144 -0.67 -4.53 -9.35
N LEU A 145 -0.24 -3.38 -8.84
CA LEU A 145 -1.01 -2.13 -8.82
C LEU A 145 -0.29 -1.11 -9.67
N GLU A 146 -0.97 -0.55 -10.65
CA GLU A 146 -0.45 0.53 -11.50
C GLU A 146 -1.31 1.78 -11.35
N ALA A 147 -0.66 2.93 -11.13
CA ALA A 147 -1.35 4.21 -11.00
C ALA A 147 -2.22 4.47 -12.25
N LYS A 148 -3.47 4.85 -12.04
CA LYS A 148 -4.38 5.20 -13.12
C LYS A 148 -3.85 6.40 -13.92
N PRO A 149 -4.11 6.47 -15.23
CA PRO A 149 -3.76 7.63 -16.05
C PRO A 149 -4.30 8.93 -15.44
N GLY A 150 -3.47 9.98 -15.42
CA GLY A 150 -3.86 11.28 -14.89
C GLY A 150 -3.85 11.43 -13.36
N VAL A 151 -3.74 10.35 -12.60
CA VAL A 151 -3.72 10.41 -11.13
C VAL A 151 -2.32 10.76 -10.63
N LYS A 152 -2.25 11.79 -9.76
CA LYS A 152 -0.99 12.23 -9.15
C LYS A 152 -0.73 11.43 -7.88
N VAL A 153 0.04 10.35 -7.98
CA VAL A 153 0.51 9.53 -6.85
C VAL A 153 2.02 9.41 -6.84
N LYS A 154 2.62 9.28 -5.67
CA LYS A 154 4.07 9.09 -5.52
C LYS A 154 4.50 7.68 -5.96
N MET A 155 3.74 6.66 -5.58
CA MET A 155 3.99 5.27 -5.96
C MET A 155 3.35 5.00 -7.32
N LYS A 156 4.17 4.85 -8.37
CA LYS A 156 3.67 4.63 -9.74
C LYS A 156 3.27 3.20 -10.02
N LYS A 157 3.96 2.27 -9.38
CA LYS A 157 3.69 0.83 -9.49
C LYS A 157 4.04 0.14 -8.17
N ILE A 158 3.23 -0.83 -7.78
CA ILE A 158 3.44 -1.69 -6.61
C ILE A 158 3.30 -3.12 -7.10
N GLU A 159 4.26 -3.97 -6.75
CA GLU A 159 4.23 -5.41 -7.00
C GLU A 159 4.35 -6.13 -5.67
N ALA A 160 3.32 -6.89 -5.29
CA ALA A 160 3.27 -7.66 -4.06
C ALA A 160 3.29 -9.14 -4.38
N LEU A 161 4.34 -9.84 -3.96
CA LEU A 161 4.43 -11.30 -3.99
C LEU A 161 3.86 -11.85 -2.68
N LEU A 162 2.80 -12.62 -2.78
CA LEU A 162 1.98 -13.07 -1.67
C LEU A 162 1.88 -14.60 -1.66
N ALA A 163 1.96 -15.20 -0.48
CA ALA A 163 1.76 -16.64 -0.31
C ALA A 163 0.36 -17.08 -0.77
N PRO A 164 0.20 -18.25 -1.40
CA PRO A 164 -1.03 -18.62 -2.11
C PRO A 164 -2.22 -18.89 -1.19
N THR A 165 -1.97 -19.34 0.04
CA THR A 165 -3.01 -19.73 1.00
C THR A 165 -3.31 -18.66 2.02
N THR A 166 -2.25 -18.09 2.62
CA THR A 166 -2.37 -17.11 3.72
C THR A 166 -2.41 -15.67 3.23
N TYR A 167 -1.98 -15.41 2.00
CA TYR A 167 -1.71 -14.09 1.45
C TYR A 167 -0.67 -13.27 2.25
N TYR A 168 0.16 -13.94 3.03
CA TYR A 168 1.24 -13.28 3.74
C TYR A 168 2.26 -12.72 2.74
N PRO A 169 2.72 -11.48 2.96
CA PRO A 169 3.66 -10.86 2.04
C PRO A 169 5.04 -11.54 2.15
N LYS A 170 5.61 -11.86 0.98
CA LYS A 170 6.99 -12.34 0.83
C LYS A 170 7.89 -11.24 0.30
N ARG A 171 7.40 -10.46 -0.65
CA ARG A 171 8.15 -9.36 -1.27
C ARG A 171 7.20 -8.26 -1.70
N LEU A 172 7.59 -7.01 -1.47
CA LEU A 172 6.94 -5.83 -2.00
C LEU A 172 7.98 -5.04 -2.80
N ARG A 173 7.65 -4.69 -4.03
CA ARG A 173 8.43 -3.77 -4.86
C ARG A 173 7.60 -2.53 -5.13
N ILE A 174 8.20 -1.36 -4.92
CA ILE A 174 7.50 -0.07 -5.07
C ILE A 174 8.31 0.80 -6.02
N LYS A 175 7.68 1.25 -7.10
CA LYS A 175 8.26 2.20 -8.05
C LYS A 175 7.88 3.62 -7.67
N VAL A 176 8.87 4.42 -7.30
CA VAL A 176 8.73 5.85 -7.01
C VAL A 176 9.53 6.61 -8.06
N SER A 177 8.85 7.38 -8.91
CA SER A 177 9.45 7.97 -10.10
C SER A 177 10.11 6.89 -10.99
N ILE A 178 11.43 6.94 -11.17
CA ILE A 178 12.19 5.95 -11.94
C ILE A 178 12.84 4.86 -11.09
N PHE A 179 12.80 4.99 -9.76
CA PHE A 179 13.50 4.11 -8.82
C PHE A 179 12.61 3.02 -8.26
N TRP A 180 13.22 1.87 -7.94
CA TRP A 180 12.57 0.77 -7.26
C TRP A 180 13.11 0.62 -5.84
N ALA A 181 12.20 0.50 -4.88
CA ALA A 181 12.47 0.01 -3.55
C ALA A 181 11.93 -1.41 -3.42
N THR A 182 12.72 -2.32 -2.86
CA THR A 182 12.31 -3.69 -2.59
C THR A 182 12.31 -3.94 -1.10
N ILE A 183 11.22 -4.49 -0.59
CA ILE A 183 11.06 -4.94 0.79
C ILE A 183 10.80 -6.45 0.74
N THR A 184 11.62 -7.23 1.42
CA THR A 184 11.38 -8.65 1.62
C THR A 184 10.94 -8.90 3.05
N PHE A 185 10.03 -9.84 3.23
CA PHE A 185 9.45 -10.20 4.53
C PHE A 185 9.87 -11.61 4.92
N ALA A 186 10.15 -11.80 6.21
CA ALA A 186 10.46 -13.10 6.79
C ALA A 186 9.77 -13.23 8.15
N ASN A 187 9.56 -14.46 8.59
CA ASN A 187 8.99 -14.77 9.91
C ASN A 187 7.67 -14.02 10.18
N PHE A 188 6.83 -13.90 9.14
CA PHE A 188 5.57 -13.19 9.21
C PHE A 188 4.57 -13.96 10.09
N LYS A 189 4.02 -13.28 11.09
CA LYS A 189 2.99 -13.78 12.01
C LYS A 189 1.88 -12.76 12.09
N ALA A 190 0.68 -13.12 11.66
CA ALA A 190 -0.51 -12.28 11.78
C ALA A 190 -1.25 -12.59 13.09
N GLY A 191 -1.85 -11.57 13.68
CA GLY A 191 -2.67 -11.67 14.87
C GLY A 191 -1.93 -11.71 16.21
N ASN A 192 -2.69 -11.65 17.28
CA ASN A 192 -2.23 -11.78 18.67
C ASN A 192 -1.17 -10.75 19.11
N ILE A 193 -1.20 -9.55 18.54
CA ILE A 193 -0.31 -8.47 18.95
C ILE A 193 -0.90 -7.77 20.18
N ASP A 194 -0.21 -7.89 21.32
CA ASP A 194 -0.57 -7.19 22.55
C ASP A 194 -0.32 -5.69 22.41
N ASP A 195 -1.28 -4.87 22.82
CA ASP A 195 -1.21 -3.42 22.70
C ASP A 195 -0.09 -2.80 23.54
N SER A 196 0.30 -3.44 24.65
CA SER A 196 1.37 -2.95 25.52
C SER A 196 2.73 -2.85 24.82
N ILE A 197 2.94 -3.63 23.76
CA ILE A 197 4.21 -3.60 23.00
C ILE A 197 4.48 -2.24 22.34
N PHE A 198 3.42 -1.45 22.08
CA PHE A 198 3.51 -0.14 21.46
C PHE A 198 3.79 0.99 22.46
N ASN A 199 3.70 0.71 23.77
CA ASN A 199 4.00 1.68 24.80
C ASN A 199 5.49 1.92 24.91
N PHE A 200 5.89 3.20 24.91
CA PHE A 200 7.28 3.56 25.13
C PHE A 200 7.67 3.33 26.59
N PRO A 201 8.70 2.51 26.90
CA PRO A 201 9.11 2.19 28.27
C PRO A 201 9.96 3.32 28.87
N LYS A 202 9.33 4.39 29.32
CA LYS A 202 9.97 5.64 29.80
C LYS A 202 11.03 5.41 30.88
N GLU A 203 10.72 4.58 31.86
CA GLU A 203 11.63 4.31 33.00
C GLU A 203 12.95 3.68 32.56
N LYS A 204 12.91 2.85 31.52
CA LYS A 204 14.11 2.19 30.98
C LYS A 204 15.09 3.19 30.36
N TYR A 205 14.61 4.33 29.90
CA TYR A 205 15.38 5.30 29.11
C TYR A 205 15.38 6.69 29.75
N LYS A 206 15.17 6.79 31.08
CA LYS A 206 15.08 8.07 31.83
C LYS A 206 16.33 8.94 31.72
N ASP A 207 17.50 8.34 31.52
CA ASP A 207 18.79 9.04 31.44
C ASP A 207 19.13 9.51 30.01
N TYR A 208 18.28 9.23 29.04
CA TYR A 208 18.48 9.67 27.66
C TYR A 208 18.01 11.12 27.47
N LYS A 209 18.73 11.85 26.62
CA LYS A 209 18.32 13.22 26.24
C LYS A 209 17.03 13.16 25.44
N ILE A 210 16.02 13.94 25.86
CA ILE A 210 14.76 14.08 25.15
C ILE A 210 14.80 15.29 24.23
N ILE A 211 14.38 15.12 22.99
CA ILE A 211 14.15 16.15 21.98
C ILE A 211 12.69 16.06 21.56
N ASP A 212 11.88 17.05 21.94
CA ASP A 212 10.48 17.12 21.54
C ASP A 212 10.37 17.91 20.23
N GLU A 213 9.93 17.24 19.16
CA GLU A 213 9.74 17.79 17.82
C GLU A 213 8.26 17.80 17.38
N ARG A 214 7.32 17.79 18.34
CA ARG A 214 5.87 17.89 18.06
C ARG A 214 5.46 19.28 17.65
#